data_d5137d8ed5e06d3736a45aa1ede2ed6c
#
_entry.id   d5137d8ed5e06d3736a45aa1ede2ed6c
#
_cell.length_a   1.000
_cell.length_b   1.000
_cell.length_c   1.000
_cell.angle_alpha   90.00
_cell.angle_beta   90.00
_cell.angle_gamma   90.00
#
_symmetry.space_group_name_H-M   'P 1'
#
loop_
_entity.id
_entity.type
_entity.pdbx_description
1 polymer ?
#
loop_
_entity_poly.entity_id
_entity_poly.type
_entity_poly.pdbx_seq_one_letter_code
_entity_poly.pdbx_strand_id
1 'polypeptide(L)'
;MQSMYSLIDAVNEAEIILIGIGEEWTPSYEDILSDKSVLTGLEKLSALDNQNILMSSLQKMYYESFHSEQLKKAYHNLFQLCGSKDYFLISLNVDRYPELAGFENERCVYPCGNMDYLQCDMNCHNELLLVQSTYQTIQNIIKGKIESSEFQEEKCPYCGGKLVYNTMEAMKYCEGGYLEQWEAYMKFLQKTINRKLCILELGVSMRFPGVIRNAFEKTAYYNQKAKMFRIHQTLADVPQNMEQKVYAKYENSVAYIANLFVS
;
A
#
# COMPACT_ATOMS: atom_id res chain seq x y z
N MET A 1 -34.74 -4.41 -16.25
CA MET A 1 -33.73 -4.17 -15.18
C MET A 1 -32.72 -5.28 -15.27
N GLN A 2 -31.55 -5.03 -15.87
CA GLN A 2 -30.42 -5.97 -15.73
C GLN A 2 -30.11 -6.04 -14.24
N SER A 3 -30.13 -7.26 -13.66
CA SER A 3 -29.63 -7.48 -12.30
C SER A 3 -28.21 -6.91 -12.24
N MET A 4 -28.00 -5.97 -11.35
CA MET A 4 -26.69 -5.32 -11.21
C MET A 4 -25.70 -6.41 -10.78
N TYR A 5 -24.83 -6.85 -11.70
CA TYR A 5 -23.82 -7.86 -11.45
C TYR A 5 -22.94 -7.41 -10.28
N SER A 6 -22.96 -8.18 -9.19
CA SER A 6 -22.31 -7.75 -7.95
C SER A 6 -20.81 -8.08 -7.95
N LEU A 7 -20.05 -7.33 -7.16
CA LEU A 7 -18.64 -7.61 -6.95
C LEU A 7 -18.43 -9.00 -6.32
N ILE A 8 -19.32 -9.43 -5.43
CA ILE A 8 -19.28 -10.75 -4.80
C ILE A 8 -19.45 -11.85 -5.85
N ASP A 9 -20.41 -11.71 -6.77
CA ASP A 9 -20.62 -12.67 -7.85
C ASP A 9 -19.38 -12.76 -8.76
N ALA A 10 -18.79 -11.62 -9.11
CA ALA A 10 -17.61 -11.56 -9.93
C ALA A 10 -16.41 -12.27 -9.31
N VAL A 11 -16.19 -12.07 -8.00
CA VAL A 11 -15.11 -12.74 -7.27
C VAL A 11 -15.39 -14.24 -7.13
N ASN A 12 -16.63 -14.64 -6.87
CA ASN A 12 -17.00 -16.05 -6.78
C ASN A 12 -16.78 -16.79 -8.08
N GLU A 13 -17.12 -16.20 -9.23
CA GLU A 13 -16.93 -16.76 -10.56
C GLU A 13 -15.47 -16.74 -11.03
N ALA A 14 -14.62 -15.90 -10.45
CA ALA A 14 -13.23 -15.75 -10.85
C ALA A 14 -12.37 -16.96 -10.43
N GLU A 15 -11.46 -17.32 -11.32
CA GLU A 15 -10.39 -18.29 -11.04
C GLU A 15 -9.17 -17.60 -10.41
N ILE A 16 -8.99 -16.31 -10.69
CA ILE A 16 -7.82 -15.53 -10.31
C ILE A 16 -8.22 -14.07 -10.08
N ILE A 17 -7.60 -13.42 -9.11
CA ILE A 17 -7.96 -12.05 -8.71
C ILE A 17 -6.72 -11.15 -8.73
N LEU A 18 -6.85 -9.98 -9.35
CA LEU A 18 -5.85 -8.93 -9.32
C LEU A 18 -6.40 -7.73 -8.53
N ILE A 19 -5.68 -7.33 -7.49
CA ILE A 19 -6.12 -6.28 -6.54
C ILE A 19 -5.17 -5.11 -6.62
N GLY A 20 -5.68 -3.91 -6.85
CA GLY A 20 -4.95 -2.65 -6.79
C GLY A 20 -5.54 -1.75 -5.72
N ILE A 21 -4.71 -1.34 -4.78
CA ILE A 21 -5.09 -0.47 -3.65
C ILE A 21 -4.39 0.88 -3.81
N GLY A 22 -5.18 1.95 -3.78
CA GLY A 22 -4.70 3.32 -3.86
C GLY A 22 -4.88 4.09 -2.55
N GLU A 23 -4.78 5.41 -2.68
CA GLU A 23 -4.61 6.33 -1.56
C GLU A 23 -5.85 6.48 -0.67
N GLU A 24 -7.07 6.07 -1.12
CA GLU A 24 -8.23 6.03 -0.23
C GLU A 24 -8.07 5.01 0.93
N TRP A 25 -7.12 4.06 0.82
CA TRP A 25 -6.91 2.97 1.76
C TRP A 25 -5.78 3.20 2.76
N THR A 26 -5.24 4.40 2.82
CA THR A 26 -4.24 4.81 3.82
C THR A 26 -4.76 5.97 4.65
N PRO A 27 -4.39 6.08 5.93
CA PRO A 27 -4.70 7.26 6.73
C PRO A 27 -4.13 8.53 6.11
N SER A 28 -4.86 9.63 6.24
CA SER A 28 -4.34 10.94 5.84
C SER A 28 -3.17 11.37 6.74
N TYR A 29 -2.36 12.29 6.25
CA TYR A 29 -1.28 12.87 7.06
C TYR A 29 -1.83 13.61 8.30
N GLU A 30 -3.03 14.19 8.20
CA GLU A 30 -3.73 14.85 9.31
C GLU A 30 -4.15 13.83 10.38
N ASP A 31 -4.63 12.66 9.99
CA ASP A 31 -4.98 11.58 10.93
C ASP A 31 -3.75 11.15 11.74
N ILE A 32 -2.61 10.98 11.06
CA ILE A 32 -1.35 10.58 11.69
C ILE A 32 -0.88 11.65 12.68
N LEU A 33 -0.87 12.93 12.25
CA LEU A 33 -0.44 14.04 13.11
C LEU A 33 -1.38 14.36 14.27
N SER A 34 -2.65 13.92 14.21
CA SER A 34 -3.61 14.09 15.30
C SER A 34 -3.55 12.96 16.34
N ASP A 35 -2.83 11.88 16.06
CA ASP A 35 -2.69 10.77 16.99
C ASP A 35 -1.85 11.14 18.21
N LYS A 36 -2.35 10.78 19.39
CA LYS A 36 -1.72 11.10 20.69
C LYS A 36 -0.30 10.51 20.82
N SER A 37 -0.08 9.32 20.32
CA SER A 37 1.23 8.65 20.43
C SER A 37 2.25 9.30 19.50
N VAL A 38 1.81 9.72 18.30
CA VAL A 38 2.62 10.48 17.36
C VAL A 38 2.97 11.85 17.92
N LEU A 39 2.01 12.59 18.46
CA LEU A 39 2.25 13.90 19.12
C LEU A 39 3.24 13.78 20.28
N THR A 40 3.07 12.80 21.17
CA THR A 40 4.02 12.55 22.26
C THR A 40 5.41 12.19 21.72
N GLY A 41 5.48 11.44 20.65
CA GLY A 41 6.74 11.12 19.98
C GLY A 41 7.42 12.36 19.42
N LEU A 42 6.68 13.25 18.75
CA LEU A 42 7.20 14.50 18.22
C LEU A 42 7.81 15.39 19.31
N GLU A 43 7.12 15.52 20.44
CA GLU A 43 7.64 16.30 21.60
C GLU A 43 8.99 15.73 22.08
N LYS A 44 9.06 14.42 22.28
CA LYS A 44 10.28 13.75 22.80
C LYS A 44 11.45 13.77 21.82
N LEU A 45 11.16 13.78 20.52
CA LEU A 45 12.16 13.73 19.45
C LEU A 45 12.50 15.12 18.89
N SER A 46 11.86 16.18 19.40
CA SER A 46 11.99 17.56 18.87
C SER A 46 13.40 18.13 18.91
N ALA A 47 14.24 17.65 19.82
CA ALA A 47 15.64 18.08 19.98
C ALA A 47 16.62 17.39 19.01
N LEU A 48 16.18 16.42 18.21
CA LEU A 48 17.03 15.68 17.30
C LEU A 48 17.05 16.30 15.90
N ASP A 49 18.21 16.26 15.24
CA ASP A 49 18.45 17.01 13.99
C ASP A 49 17.79 16.37 12.73
N ASN A 50 17.68 15.04 12.69
CA ASN A 50 17.14 14.37 11.50
C ASN A 50 15.63 14.19 11.54
N GLN A 51 14.91 15.27 11.30
CA GLN A 51 13.45 15.29 11.36
C GLN A 51 12.80 14.30 10.37
N ASN A 52 13.40 14.05 9.19
CA ASN A 52 12.81 13.14 8.19
C ASN A 52 12.77 11.70 8.70
N ILE A 53 13.87 11.18 9.24
CA ILE A 53 13.89 9.80 9.77
C ILE A 53 12.99 9.64 10.99
N LEU A 54 12.89 10.70 11.80
CA LEU A 54 12.04 10.72 12.99
C LEU A 54 10.56 10.70 12.62
N MET A 55 10.14 11.56 11.69
CA MET A 55 8.75 11.59 11.19
C MET A 55 8.36 10.27 10.55
N SER A 56 9.19 9.72 9.68
CA SER A 56 8.94 8.42 9.05
C SER A 56 8.87 7.28 10.08
N SER A 57 9.67 7.35 11.16
CA SER A 57 9.60 6.37 12.25
C SER A 57 8.30 6.49 13.05
N LEU A 58 7.80 7.69 13.30
CA LEU A 58 6.50 7.91 13.95
C LEU A 58 5.35 7.43 13.05
N GLN A 59 5.44 7.70 11.76
CA GLN A 59 4.50 7.19 10.77
C GLN A 59 4.50 5.65 10.71
N LYS A 60 5.68 5.02 10.72
CA LYS A 60 5.80 3.56 10.82
C LYS A 60 5.14 3.02 12.09
N MET A 61 5.34 3.67 13.25
CA MET A 61 4.69 3.29 14.50
C MET A 61 3.17 3.38 14.39
N TYR A 62 2.65 4.42 13.76
CA TYR A 62 1.22 4.57 13.51
C TYR A 62 0.68 3.41 12.66
N TYR A 63 1.41 2.97 11.65
CA TYR A 63 1.00 1.89 10.76
C TYR A 63 1.09 0.48 11.36
N GLU A 64 1.64 0.30 12.57
CA GLU A 64 1.68 -1.01 13.25
C GLU A 64 0.29 -1.52 13.65
N SER A 65 -0.74 -0.67 13.62
CA SER A 65 -2.12 -1.04 13.94
C SER A 65 -3.14 -0.20 13.14
N PHE A 66 -4.37 -0.72 13.04
CA PHE A 66 -5.47 0.05 12.48
C PHE A 66 -6.00 1.07 13.50
N HIS A 67 -6.03 2.34 13.15
CA HIS A 67 -6.61 3.43 13.94
C HIS A 67 -8.05 3.78 13.51
N SER A 68 -8.50 3.30 12.35
CA SER A 68 -9.87 3.45 11.83
C SER A 68 -10.58 2.09 11.80
N GLU A 69 -11.68 1.94 12.53
CA GLU A 69 -12.50 0.72 12.49
C GLU A 69 -13.10 0.47 11.09
N GLN A 70 -13.42 1.52 10.35
CA GLN A 70 -13.91 1.38 8.98
C GLN A 70 -12.83 0.84 8.06
N LEU A 71 -11.61 1.37 8.14
CA LEU A 71 -10.47 0.90 7.34
C LEU A 71 -10.11 -0.54 7.68
N LYS A 72 -10.04 -0.86 8.98
CA LYS A 72 -9.83 -2.23 9.47
C LYS A 72 -10.88 -3.19 8.92
N LYS A 73 -12.15 -2.83 9.01
CA LYS A 73 -13.26 -3.65 8.49
C LYS A 73 -13.16 -3.83 6.97
N ALA A 74 -12.79 -2.78 6.24
CA ALA A 74 -12.61 -2.86 4.79
C ALA A 74 -11.50 -3.85 4.39
N TYR A 75 -10.33 -3.77 5.03
CA TYR A 75 -9.24 -4.71 4.78
C TYR A 75 -9.61 -6.16 5.12
N HIS A 76 -10.27 -6.39 6.28
CA HIS A 76 -10.72 -7.74 6.65
C HIS A 76 -11.80 -8.28 5.68
N ASN A 77 -12.75 -7.44 5.26
CA ASN A 77 -13.74 -7.83 4.27
C ASN A 77 -13.12 -8.14 2.91
N LEU A 78 -12.12 -7.36 2.49
CA LEU A 78 -11.39 -7.61 1.26
C LEU A 78 -10.62 -8.95 1.33
N PHE A 79 -9.97 -9.23 2.47
CA PHE A 79 -9.31 -10.51 2.68
C PHE A 79 -10.32 -11.68 2.73
N GLN A 80 -11.43 -11.53 3.43
CA GLN A 80 -12.51 -12.53 3.43
C GLN A 80 -13.04 -12.81 2.02
N LEU A 81 -13.15 -11.79 1.19
CA LEU A 81 -13.62 -11.91 -0.19
C LEU A 81 -12.62 -12.60 -1.11
N CYS A 82 -11.33 -12.29 -0.98
CA CYS A 82 -10.30 -12.64 -1.96
C CYS A 82 -9.26 -13.66 -1.46
N GLY A 83 -9.01 -13.76 -0.15
CA GLY A 83 -7.87 -14.46 0.43
C GLY A 83 -7.83 -15.98 0.17
N SER A 84 -8.98 -16.61 -0.11
CA SER A 84 -9.05 -18.04 -0.46
C SER A 84 -8.79 -18.32 -1.94
N LYS A 85 -8.62 -17.29 -2.77
CA LYS A 85 -8.42 -17.41 -4.22
C LYS A 85 -6.94 -17.30 -4.59
N ASP A 86 -6.62 -17.60 -5.84
CA ASP A 86 -5.31 -17.25 -6.41
C ASP A 86 -5.33 -15.73 -6.69
N TYR A 87 -4.65 -14.94 -5.87
CA TYR A 87 -4.65 -13.48 -5.96
C TYR A 87 -3.24 -12.90 -6.02
N PHE A 88 -3.14 -11.67 -6.51
CA PHE A 88 -1.99 -10.79 -6.32
C PHE A 88 -2.47 -9.37 -5.99
N LEU A 89 -1.80 -8.70 -5.06
CA LEU A 89 -2.14 -7.38 -4.58
C LEU A 89 -1.01 -6.39 -4.87
N ILE A 90 -1.36 -5.23 -5.44
CA ILE A 90 -0.47 -4.08 -5.60
C ILE A 90 -1.02 -2.96 -4.74
N SER A 91 -0.20 -2.41 -3.83
CA SER A 91 -0.57 -1.24 -3.03
C SER A 91 0.34 -0.06 -3.37
N LEU A 92 -0.26 1.12 -3.60
CA LEU A 92 0.47 2.38 -3.71
C LEU A 92 0.81 2.98 -2.34
N ASN A 93 0.34 2.35 -1.26
CA ASN A 93 0.55 2.78 0.12
C ASN A 93 1.78 2.10 0.72
N VAL A 94 2.38 2.73 1.73
CA VAL A 94 3.58 2.22 2.43
C VAL A 94 3.26 1.60 3.79
N ASP A 95 1.97 1.55 4.17
CA ASP A 95 1.48 1.15 5.49
C ASP A 95 1.47 -0.37 5.75
N ARG A 96 1.51 -1.18 4.72
CA ARG A 96 1.45 -2.66 4.79
C ARG A 96 0.20 -3.20 5.51
N TYR A 97 -0.89 -2.46 5.56
CA TYR A 97 -2.17 -2.93 6.13
C TYR A 97 -2.75 -4.19 5.49
N PRO A 98 -2.51 -4.50 4.19
CA PRO A 98 -2.89 -5.80 3.65
C PRO A 98 -2.39 -6.96 4.48
N GLU A 99 -1.14 -6.94 4.94
CA GLU A 99 -0.54 -8.02 5.73
C GLU A 99 -1.14 -8.09 7.13
N LEU A 100 -1.45 -6.96 7.76
CA LEU A 100 -2.17 -6.93 9.03
C LEU A 100 -3.58 -7.53 8.93
N ALA A 101 -4.18 -7.53 7.74
CA ALA A 101 -5.48 -8.13 7.46
C ALA A 101 -5.39 -9.62 7.09
N GLY A 102 -4.18 -10.16 6.86
CA GLY A 102 -3.94 -11.57 6.56
C GLY A 102 -3.48 -11.89 5.14
N PHE A 103 -3.27 -10.88 4.27
CA PHE A 103 -2.69 -11.11 2.94
C PHE A 103 -1.23 -11.57 3.07
N GLU A 104 -0.84 -12.52 2.21
CA GLU A 104 0.52 -13.06 2.19
C GLU A 104 1.50 -12.07 1.57
N ASN A 105 2.62 -11.77 2.24
CA ASN A 105 3.63 -10.81 1.76
C ASN A 105 4.16 -11.16 0.36
N GLU A 106 4.34 -12.44 0.06
CA GLU A 106 4.84 -12.94 -1.23
C GLU A 106 3.85 -12.68 -2.38
N ARG A 107 2.60 -12.35 -2.06
CA ARG A 107 1.52 -12.00 -3.00
C ARG A 107 1.19 -10.52 -2.97
N CYS A 108 2.02 -9.70 -2.34
CA CYS A 108 1.87 -8.26 -2.24
C CYS A 108 3.10 -7.55 -2.80
N VAL A 109 2.90 -6.44 -3.52
CA VAL A 109 3.98 -5.56 -3.95
C VAL A 109 3.66 -4.10 -3.63
N TYR A 110 4.67 -3.36 -3.17
CA TYR A 110 4.58 -1.96 -2.71
C TYR A 110 5.52 -1.07 -3.53
N PRO A 111 5.16 -0.67 -4.77
CA PRO A 111 6.07 0.07 -5.64
C PRO A 111 6.42 1.48 -5.15
N CYS A 112 5.61 2.05 -4.25
CA CYS A 112 5.85 3.36 -3.67
C CYS A 112 6.74 3.33 -2.42
N GLY A 113 7.16 2.15 -1.98
CA GLY A 113 8.14 2.01 -0.92
C GLY A 113 7.75 1.05 0.20
N ASN A 114 8.74 0.82 1.05
CA ASN A 114 8.64 -0.10 2.18
C ASN A 114 9.37 0.50 3.38
N MET A 115 8.64 0.75 4.46
CA MET A 115 9.18 1.34 5.68
C MET A 115 10.00 0.37 6.54
N ASP A 116 10.29 -0.84 6.08
CA ASP A 116 11.21 -1.78 6.75
C ASP A 116 12.67 -1.55 6.35
N TYR A 117 12.90 -0.70 5.33
CA TYR A 117 14.23 -0.45 4.80
C TYR A 117 14.59 1.03 4.83
N LEU A 118 15.89 1.26 5.02
CA LEU A 118 16.56 2.53 4.78
C LEU A 118 17.36 2.45 3.49
N GLN A 119 17.44 3.57 2.80
CA GLN A 119 18.29 3.77 1.63
C GLN A 119 19.23 4.97 1.84
N CYS A 120 20.32 5.02 1.10
CA CYS A 120 21.09 6.25 1.00
C CYS A 120 20.29 7.37 0.32
N ASP A 121 20.21 8.55 0.94
CA ASP A 121 19.46 9.68 0.39
C ASP A 121 19.99 10.12 -1.01
N MET A 122 21.31 9.96 -1.23
CA MET A 122 21.93 10.19 -2.53
C MET A 122 21.81 9.03 -3.51
N ASN A 123 21.24 7.90 -3.09
CA ASN A 123 21.17 6.63 -3.84
C ASN A 123 22.54 6.28 -4.46
N CYS A 124 23.59 6.30 -3.62
CA CYS A 124 24.97 6.04 -4.08
C CYS A 124 25.22 4.56 -4.42
N HIS A 125 24.31 3.69 -4.02
CA HIS A 125 24.27 2.25 -4.30
C HIS A 125 22.82 1.74 -4.17
N ASN A 126 22.57 0.53 -4.65
CA ASN A 126 21.22 -0.07 -4.65
C ASN A 126 20.95 -0.99 -3.42
N GLU A 127 21.88 -1.10 -2.49
CA GLU A 127 21.71 -1.92 -1.30
C GLU A 127 20.88 -1.19 -0.24
N LEU A 128 19.90 -1.89 0.31
CA LEU A 128 19.01 -1.39 1.34
C LEU A 128 19.43 -1.92 2.70
N LEU A 129 19.29 -1.11 3.73
CA LEU A 129 19.57 -1.47 5.12
C LEU A 129 18.26 -1.70 5.87
N LEU A 130 18.22 -2.69 6.76
CA LEU A 130 17.06 -2.88 7.64
C LEU A 130 16.98 -1.73 8.64
N VAL A 131 15.78 -1.15 8.79
CA VAL A 131 15.51 -0.03 9.70
C VAL A 131 15.54 -0.44 11.19
N GLN A 132 15.57 -1.72 11.49
CA GLN A 132 15.26 -2.28 12.82
C GLN A 132 16.03 -1.62 13.98
N SER A 133 17.34 -1.39 13.87
CA SER A 133 18.14 -0.77 14.93
C SER A 133 17.76 0.68 15.19
N THR A 134 17.69 1.49 14.15
CA THR A 134 17.26 2.89 14.20
C THR A 134 15.84 3.01 14.77
N TYR A 135 14.92 2.21 14.26
CA TYR A 135 13.52 2.23 14.67
C TYR A 135 13.36 1.84 16.16
N GLN A 136 14.04 0.78 16.60
CA GLN A 136 14.00 0.34 18.00
C GLN A 136 14.59 1.38 18.96
N THR A 137 15.64 2.07 18.56
CA THR A 137 16.23 3.17 19.34
C THR A 137 15.23 4.30 19.50
N ILE A 138 14.57 4.73 18.43
CA ILE A 138 13.54 5.77 18.47
C ILE A 138 12.37 5.34 19.37
N GLN A 139 11.88 4.10 19.25
CA GLN A 139 10.85 3.58 20.16
C GLN A 139 11.29 3.61 21.63
N ASN A 140 12.55 3.31 21.94
CA ASN A 140 13.05 3.34 23.31
C ASN A 140 13.11 4.76 23.87
N ILE A 141 13.47 5.76 23.06
CA ILE A 141 13.41 7.19 23.45
C ILE A 141 11.96 7.58 23.75
N ILE A 142 11.02 7.24 22.88
CA ILE A 142 9.61 7.56 23.07
C ILE A 142 9.04 6.91 24.33
N LYS A 143 9.46 5.68 24.64
CA LYS A 143 9.09 4.96 25.88
C LYS A 143 9.83 5.44 27.12
N GLY A 144 10.77 6.39 26.99
CA GLY A 144 11.57 6.92 28.09
C GLY A 144 12.56 5.93 28.69
N LYS A 145 13.02 4.96 27.89
CA LYS A 145 14.02 3.96 28.31
C LYS A 145 15.45 4.43 28.12
N ILE A 146 15.66 5.33 27.17
CA ILE A 146 16.94 5.99 26.87
C ILE A 146 16.69 7.47 26.62
N GLU A 147 17.69 8.30 26.83
CA GLU A 147 17.61 9.75 26.56
C GLU A 147 17.79 10.04 25.08
N SER A 148 17.15 11.12 24.59
CA SER A 148 17.27 11.54 23.19
C SER A 148 18.72 11.85 22.79
N SER A 149 19.55 12.33 23.74
CA SER A 149 20.99 12.57 23.54
C SER A 149 21.81 11.31 23.21
N GLU A 150 21.26 10.13 23.47
CA GLU A 150 21.89 8.85 23.15
C GLU A 150 21.65 8.40 21.71
N PHE A 151 20.74 9.07 20.98
CA PHE A 151 20.46 8.75 19.60
C PHE A 151 21.66 9.05 18.69
N GLN A 152 22.14 8.02 18.03
CA GLN A 152 23.17 8.14 16.99
C GLN A 152 22.56 7.82 15.65
N GLU A 153 22.57 8.81 14.76
CA GLU A 153 22.09 8.66 13.40
C GLU A 153 22.99 7.67 12.63
N GLU A 154 22.40 6.59 12.15
CA GLU A 154 23.08 5.70 11.21
C GLU A 154 23.37 6.41 9.91
N LYS A 155 24.57 6.18 9.35
CA LYS A 155 24.99 6.78 8.08
C LYS A 155 25.22 5.69 7.03
N CYS A 156 25.12 6.10 5.79
CA CYS A 156 25.39 5.22 4.66
C CYS A 156 26.81 4.62 4.78
N PRO A 157 26.97 3.30 4.81
CA PRO A 157 28.26 2.66 4.98
C PRO A 157 29.21 2.87 3.80
N TYR A 158 28.67 3.30 2.63
CA TYR A 158 29.45 3.48 1.40
C TYR A 158 29.93 4.91 1.21
N CYS A 159 29.10 5.92 1.50
CA CYS A 159 29.47 7.32 1.27
C CYS A 159 29.44 8.20 2.52
N GLY A 160 29.06 7.68 3.67
CA GLY A 160 28.90 8.44 4.92
C GLY A 160 27.74 9.44 4.92
N GLY A 161 26.92 9.45 3.87
CA GLY A 161 25.76 10.35 3.75
C GLY A 161 24.58 9.91 4.61
N LYS A 162 23.51 10.69 4.58
CA LYS A 162 22.28 10.41 5.32
C LYS A 162 21.57 9.16 4.79
N LEU A 163 20.91 8.47 5.71
CA LEU A 163 19.94 7.42 5.41
C LEU A 163 18.53 7.99 5.56
N VAL A 164 17.62 7.53 4.69
CA VAL A 164 16.19 7.86 4.71
C VAL A 164 15.39 6.58 4.52
N TYR A 165 14.11 6.59 4.90
CA TYR A 165 13.23 5.45 4.60
C TYR A 165 13.11 5.22 3.09
N ASN A 166 13.05 3.95 2.69
CA ASN A 166 12.91 3.57 1.27
C ASN A 166 11.46 3.77 0.81
N THR A 167 11.11 5.02 0.55
CA THR A 167 9.80 5.43 0.01
C THR A 167 9.98 6.42 -1.13
N MET A 168 8.93 6.61 -1.93
CA MET A 168 8.88 7.59 -3.03
C MET A 168 9.08 9.05 -2.57
N GLU A 169 9.14 9.31 -1.27
CA GLU A 169 9.47 10.63 -0.70
C GLU A 169 10.97 10.88 -0.67
N ALA A 170 11.79 9.84 -0.81
CA ALA A 170 13.23 10.00 -0.94
C ALA A 170 13.60 10.75 -2.22
N MET A 171 14.55 11.67 -2.15
CA MET A 171 14.97 12.49 -3.30
C MET A 171 15.39 11.65 -4.50
N LYS A 172 16.06 10.54 -4.27
CA LYS A 172 16.48 9.56 -5.28
C LYS A 172 16.03 8.16 -4.84
N TYR A 173 14.78 7.84 -5.12
CA TYR A 173 14.18 6.57 -4.71
C TYR A 173 14.93 5.35 -5.28
N CYS A 174 15.20 4.38 -4.41
CA CYS A 174 15.81 3.10 -4.78
C CYS A 174 14.71 2.03 -4.95
N GLU A 175 14.53 1.54 -6.18
CA GLU A 175 13.49 0.55 -6.51
C GLU A 175 13.82 -0.87 -6.00
N GLY A 176 15.05 -1.09 -5.50
CA GLY A 176 15.49 -2.39 -5.00
C GLY A 176 14.57 -3.01 -3.94
N GLY A 177 13.81 -2.17 -3.20
CA GLY A 177 12.93 -2.62 -2.12
C GLY A 177 11.69 -3.40 -2.55
N TYR A 178 11.34 -3.39 -3.85
CA TYR A 178 10.15 -4.11 -4.34
C TYR A 178 10.39 -4.97 -5.59
N LEU A 179 11.59 -5.00 -6.15
CA LEU A 179 11.85 -5.66 -7.44
C LEU A 179 11.54 -7.15 -7.41
N GLU A 180 11.83 -7.86 -6.33
CA GLU A 180 11.55 -9.29 -6.21
C GLU A 180 10.03 -9.56 -6.29
N GLN A 181 9.24 -8.82 -5.55
CA GLN A 181 7.77 -8.90 -5.57
C GLN A 181 7.20 -8.43 -6.90
N TRP A 182 7.85 -7.45 -7.55
CA TRP A 182 7.47 -7.03 -8.90
C TRP A 182 7.68 -8.13 -9.94
N GLU A 183 8.76 -8.89 -9.85
CA GLU A 183 8.96 -10.08 -10.69
C GLU A 183 7.89 -11.14 -10.43
N ALA A 184 7.52 -11.36 -9.16
CA ALA A 184 6.43 -12.27 -8.81
C ALA A 184 5.09 -11.79 -9.39
N TYR A 185 4.81 -10.48 -9.35
CA TYR A 185 3.66 -9.86 -10.01
C TYR A 185 3.66 -10.10 -11.52
N MET A 186 4.79 -9.89 -12.19
CA MET A 186 4.89 -10.11 -13.64
C MET A 186 4.65 -11.59 -14.01
N LYS A 187 5.14 -12.53 -13.20
CA LYS A 187 4.84 -13.98 -13.36
C LYS A 187 3.36 -14.27 -13.12
N PHE A 188 2.75 -13.60 -12.13
CA PHE A 188 1.32 -13.74 -11.87
C PHE A 188 0.48 -13.22 -13.05
N LEU A 189 0.80 -12.08 -13.64
CA LEU A 189 0.11 -11.56 -14.83
C LEU A 189 0.09 -12.58 -16.00
N GLN A 190 1.18 -13.30 -16.20
CA GLN A 190 1.22 -14.37 -17.24
C GLN A 190 0.20 -15.47 -16.97
N LYS A 191 -0.06 -15.80 -15.69
CA LYS A 191 -1.08 -16.79 -15.32
C LYS A 191 -2.51 -16.32 -15.59
N THR A 192 -2.75 -15.01 -15.71
CA THR A 192 -4.11 -14.47 -15.91
C THR A 192 -4.61 -14.64 -17.33
N ILE A 193 -3.73 -14.94 -18.29
CA ILE A 193 -4.06 -15.02 -19.71
C ILE A 193 -5.12 -16.12 -19.94
N ASN A 194 -6.23 -15.74 -20.61
CA ASN A 194 -7.38 -16.59 -20.92
C ASN A 194 -8.12 -17.21 -19.72
N ARG A 195 -7.83 -16.78 -18.49
CA ARG A 195 -8.55 -17.21 -17.29
C ARG A 195 -9.68 -16.24 -16.93
N LYS A 196 -10.65 -16.71 -16.14
CA LYS A 196 -11.68 -15.83 -15.55
C LYS A 196 -11.02 -14.96 -14.49
N LEU A 197 -10.68 -13.75 -14.87
CA LEU A 197 -9.96 -12.77 -14.03
C LEU A 197 -10.93 -11.74 -13.46
N CYS A 198 -10.93 -11.58 -12.16
CA CYS A 198 -11.54 -10.41 -11.51
C CYS A 198 -10.45 -9.40 -11.15
N ILE A 199 -10.62 -8.17 -11.59
CA ILE A 199 -9.72 -7.05 -11.30
C ILE A 199 -10.43 -6.08 -10.38
N LEU A 200 -9.82 -5.77 -9.25
CA LEU A 200 -10.30 -4.80 -8.26
C LEU A 200 -9.37 -3.60 -8.23
N GLU A 201 -9.82 -2.44 -8.68
CA GLU A 201 -9.13 -1.16 -8.57
C GLU A 201 -9.85 -0.32 -7.50
N LEU A 202 -9.23 -0.19 -6.33
CA LEU A 202 -9.84 0.34 -5.13
C LEU A 202 -9.14 1.62 -4.66
N GLY A 203 -9.81 2.77 -4.81
CA GLY A 203 -9.32 4.06 -4.33
C GLY A 203 -8.03 4.55 -4.99
N VAL A 204 -7.80 4.18 -6.25
CA VAL A 204 -6.57 4.51 -6.99
C VAL A 204 -6.70 5.88 -7.63
N SER A 205 -5.80 6.80 -7.25
CA SER A 205 -5.73 8.15 -7.81
C SER A 205 -4.95 8.20 -9.14
N MET A 206 -4.77 9.41 -9.66
CA MET A 206 -3.95 9.69 -10.84
C MET A 206 -2.50 10.04 -10.50
N ARG A 207 -2.05 9.81 -9.26
CA ARG A 207 -0.66 10.13 -8.85
C ARG A 207 0.37 9.24 -9.57
N PHE A 208 0.08 7.92 -9.68
CA PHE A 208 0.94 6.96 -10.37
C PHE A 208 0.13 6.08 -11.33
N PRO A 209 -0.48 6.66 -12.40
CA PRO A 209 -1.46 5.95 -13.22
C PRO A 209 -0.86 4.75 -13.96
N GLY A 210 0.45 4.77 -14.23
CA GLY A 210 1.14 3.66 -14.91
C GLY A 210 1.26 2.39 -14.09
N VAL A 211 1.22 2.49 -12.76
CA VAL A 211 1.44 1.34 -11.85
C VAL A 211 0.20 0.46 -11.76
N ILE A 212 -0.96 1.03 -11.52
CA ILE A 212 -2.23 0.27 -11.38
C ILE A 212 -3.17 0.61 -12.52
N ARG A 213 -3.68 1.83 -12.61
CA ARG A 213 -4.79 2.20 -13.49
C ARG A 213 -4.61 1.77 -14.94
N ASN A 214 -3.55 2.25 -15.61
CA ASN A 214 -3.28 1.95 -17.01
C ASN A 214 -2.90 0.46 -17.21
N ALA A 215 -2.17 -0.13 -16.26
CA ALA A 215 -1.77 -1.53 -16.30
C ALA A 215 -3.00 -2.47 -16.18
N PHE A 216 -3.94 -2.14 -15.29
CA PHE A 216 -5.16 -2.91 -15.06
C PHE A 216 -6.13 -2.77 -16.25
N GLU A 217 -6.31 -1.56 -16.79
CA GLU A 217 -7.07 -1.33 -18.00
C GLU A 217 -6.53 -2.17 -19.17
N LYS A 218 -5.21 -2.14 -19.38
CA LYS A 218 -4.56 -2.93 -20.41
C LYS A 218 -4.78 -4.43 -20.21
N THR A 219 -4.64 -4.90 -18.96
CA THR A 219 -4.88 -6.31 -18.62
C THR A 219 -6.33 -6.72 -18.89
N ALA A 220 -7.30 -5.89 -18.47
CA ALA A 220 -8.73 -6.12 -18.72
C ALA A 220 -9.08 -6.07 -20.21
N TYR A 221 -8.46 -5.16 -20.96
CA TYR A 221 -8.70 -5.02 -22.40
C TYR A 221 -8.29 -6.30 -23.16
N TYR A 222 -7.10 -6.82 -22.92
CA TYR A 222 -6.59 -7.98 -23.64
C TYR A 222 -7.17 -9.32 -23.14
N ASN A 223 -7.55 -9.45 -21.88
CA ASN A 223 -8.19 -10.66 -21.38
C ASN A 223 -9.72 -10.61 -21.62
N GLN A 224 -10.21 -11.43 -22.56
CA GLN A 224 -11.63 -11.48 -22.94
C GLN A 224 -12.56 -12.00 -21.83
N LYS A 225 -12.00 -12.69 -20.83
CA LYS A 225 -12.75 -13.22 -19.67
C LYS A 225 -12.61 -12.37 -18.42
N ALA A 226 -11.94 -11.21 -18.51
CA ALA A 226 -11.76 -10.31 -17.38
C ALA A 226 -13.04 -9.50 -17.11
N LYS A 227 -13.30 -9.31 -15.81
CA LYS A 227 -14.25 -8.34 -15.26
C LYS A 227 -13.49 -7.43 -14.30
N MET A 228 -13.66 -6.13 -14.44
CA MET A 228 -12.94 -5.14 -13.63
C MET A 228 -13.94 -4.28 -12.86
N PHE A 229 -13.67 -4.11 -11.56
CA PHE A 229 -14.39 -3.17 -10.70
C PHE A 229 -13.46 -2.00 -10.38
N ARG A 230 -13.87 -0.82 -10.75
CA ARG A 230 -13.19 0.44 -10.40
C ARG A 230 -14.06 1.19 -9.42
N ILE A 231 -13.58 1.33 -8.20
CA ILE A 231 -14.29 1.97 -7.11
C ILE A 231 -13.44 3.11 -6.59
N HIS A 232 -13.92 4.34 -6.75
CA HIS A 232 -13.25 5.54 -6.27
C HIS A 232 -14.29 6.65 -6.09
N GLN A 233 -14.15 7.48 -5.08
CA GLN A 233 -15.12 8.53 -4.78
C GLN A 233 -15.38 9.48 -5.96
N THR A 234 -14.35 9.83 -6.72
CA THR A 234 -14.41 10.83 -7.81
C THR A 234 -13.78 10.39 -9.13
N LEU A 235 -12.94 9.34 -9.13
CA LEU A 235 -12.13 8.94 -10.29
C LEU A 235 -12.50 7.52 -10.79
N ALA A 236 -13.80 7.25 -10.92
CA ALA A 236 -14.27 5.94 -11.38
C ALA A 236 -14.58 5.91 -12.90
N ASP A 237 -14.10 6.87 -13.69
CA ASP A 237 -14.35 6.95 -15.13
C ASP A 237 -13.89 5.70 -15.88
N VAL A 238 -14.71 5.27 -16.83
CA VAL A 238 -14.48 4.09 -17.67
C VAL A 238 -14.17 4.52 -19.11
N PRO A 239 -13.10 4.01 -19.72
CA PRO A 239 -12.86 4.24 -21.15
C PRO A 239 -14.01 3.68 -22.00
N GLN A 240 -14.45 4.41 -23.04
CA GLN A 240 -15.60 4.06 -23.89
C GLN A 240 -15.53 2.63 -24.46
N ASN A 241 -14.32 2.16 -24.78
CA ASN A 241 -14.11 0.82 -25.33
C ASN A 241 -14.09 -0.30 -24.28
N MET A 242 -14.33 0.02 -23.00
CA MET A 242 -14.27 -0.95 -21.89
C MET A 242 -15.57 -1.02 -21.06
N GLU A 243 -16.62 -0.31 -21.46
CA GLU A 243 -17.91 -0.22 -20.73
C GLU A 243 -18.57 -1.60 -20.47
N GLN A 244 -18.30 -2.58 -21.31
CA GLN A 244 -18.82 -3.96 -21.13
C GLN A 244 -18.05 -4.79 -20.12
N LYS A 245 -16.84 -4.39 -19.74
CA LYS A 245 -15.93 -5.14 -18.86
C LYS A 245 -15.67 -4.47 -17.51
N VAL A 246 -15.88 -3.14 -17.43
CA VAL A 246 -15.58 -2.34 -16.25
C VAL A 246 -16.85 -1.88 -15.56
N TYR A 247 -16.98 -2.23 -14.31
CA TYR A 247 -18.08 -1.83 -13.42
C TYR A 247 -17.59 -0.68 -12.54
N ALA A 248 -18.00 0.53 -12.85
CA ALA A 248 -17.62 1.74 -12.13
C ALA A 248 -18.54 2.00 -10.93
N LYS A 249 -17.95 2.43 -9.80
CA LYS A 249 -18.66 2.92 -8.63
C LYS A 249 -18.04 4.23 -8.15
N TYR A 250 -18.83 5.31 -8.20
CA TYR A 250 -18.48 6.63 -7.66
C TYR A 250 -18.83 6.68 -6.17
N GLU A 251 -18.04 5.98 -5.37
CA GLU A 251 -18.18 5.87 -3.94
C GLU A 251 -16.77 5.70 -3.32
N ASN A 252 -16.57 6.16 -2.08
CA ASN A 252 -15.32 5.86 -1.38
C ASN A 252 -15.13 4.35 -1.25
N SER A 253 -14.04 3.83 -1.78
CA SER A 253 -13.82 2.38 -1.92
C SER A 253 -13.67 1.68 -0.57
N VAL A 254 -13.14 2.35 0.45
CA VAL A 254 -13.07 1.82 1.83
C VAL A 254 -14.48 1.65 2.40
N ALA A 255 -15.34 2.68 2.25
CA ALA A 255 -16.73 2.61 2.72
C ALA A 255 -17.51 1.51 1.99
N TYR A 256 -17.35 1.41 0.68
CA TYR A 256 -17.99 0.38 -0.14
C TYR A 256 -17.62 -1.04 0.34
N ILE A 257 -16.34 -1.33 0.48
CA ILE A 257 -15.87 -2.67 0.91
C ILE A 257 -16.19 -2.94 2.39
N ALA A 258 -16.11 -1.93 3.27
CA ALA A 258 -16.49 -2.08 4.67
C ALA A 258 -17.96 -2.47 4.86
N ASN A 259 -18.84 -2.08 3.91
CA ASN A 259 -20.27 -2.39 3.95
C ASN A 259 -20.68 -3.57 3.08
N LEU A 260 -19.75 -4.25 2.43
CA LEU A 260 -20.04 -5.29 1.43
C LEU A 260 -20.86 -6.47 1.98
N PHE A 261 -20.69 -6.84 3.25
CA PHE A 261 -21.39 -7.94 3.92
C PHE A 261 -22.43 -7.47 4.93
N VAL A 262 -22.79 -6.20 4.91
CA VAL A 262 -23.89 -5.68 5.74
C VAL A 262 -25.18 -5.86 4.95
N SER A 263 -25.97 -6.86 5.32
CA SER A 263 -27.33 -7.12 4.81
C SER A 263 -28.36 -6.23 5.50
#